data_a2367cdcc65ba6605f3c5fb199b21ee5
#
_entry.id   a2367cdcc65ba6605f3c5fb199b21ee5
#
_cell.length_a   1.000
_cell.length_b   1.000
_cell.length_c   1.000
_cell.angle_alpha   90.00
_cell.angle_beta   90.00
_cell.angle_gamma   90.00
#
_symmetry.space_group_name_H-M   'P 1'
#
loop_
_entity.id
_entity.type
_entity.pdbx_description
1 polymer ?
#
loop_
_entity_poly.entity_id
_entity_poly.type
_entity_poly.pdbx_seq_one_letter_code
_entity_poly.pdbx_strand_id
1 'polypeptide(L)'
;SVVTVENGIPTQNTIPFSRVVKNAGDITINTASALAQTETTFKFDTPIYLEPGIEYAIVLVSNSARYRVWYAEPGQLNKVPAGTNAEMITKNVNLGVLLKSQNASTWTPDQNKDLKFKLKRADFNTTSTTAVFSGLCPQRGEVSYIDLDSPGGGYLTGAPTITVVDGTGGTGATAKAYVGKGGVIDTIEVLTNGSGYDSPGGIMPTITI
;
A
#
# COMPACT_ATOMS: atom_id res chain seq x y z
N SER A 1 10.35 2.25 -5.59
CA SER A 1 9.72 3.32 -4.80
C SER A 1 9.90 4.68 -5.45
N VAL A 2 9.06 5.63 -5.05
CA VAL A 2 9.21 7.05 -5.39
C VAL A 2 9.65 7.78 -4.13
N VAL A 3 10.65 8.65 -4.26
CA VAL A 3 11.21 9.42 -3.16
C VAL A 3 11.24 10.91 -3.50
N THR A 4 11.32 11.76 -2.49
CA THR A 4 11.55 13.19 -2.68
C THR A 4 12.97 13.47 -3.16
N VAL A 5 13.15 14.60 -3.81
CA VAL A 5 14.46 15.08 -4.28
C VAL A 5 14.80 16.38 -3.55
N GLU A 6 16.02 16.47 -3.05
CA GLU A 6 16.56 17.69 -2.46
C GLU A 6 17.91 18.02 -3.12
N ASN A 7 18.04 19.24 -3.60
CA ASN A 7 19.24 19.69 -4.31
C ASN A 7 19.67 18.77 -5.49
N GLY A 8 18.67 18.22 -6.22
CA GLY A 8 18.91 17.31 -7.34
C GLY A 8 19.33 15.89 -6.94
N ILE A 9 19.25 15.54 -5.65
CA ILE A 9 19.66 14.23 -5.14
C ILE A 9 18.44 13.54 -4.49
N PRO A 10 18.20 12.24 -4.79
CA PRO A 10 17.15 11.48 -4.13
C PRO A 10 17.38 11.38 -2.62
N THR A 11 16.37 11.68 -1.85
CA THR A 11 16.39 11.54 -0.40
C THR A 11 16.00 10.10 0.01
N GLN A 12 16.01 9.81 1.30
CA GLN A 12 15.48 8.56 1.85
C GLN A 12 13.98 8.64 2.17
N ASN A 13 13.36 9.80 1.95
CA ASN A 13 11.95 10.01 2.23
C ASN A 13 11.10 9.42 1.11
N THR A 14 10.56 8.24 1.35
CA THR A 14 9.69 7.55 0.41
C THR A 14 8.28 8.11 0.49
N ILE A 15 7.69 8.40 -0.67
CA ILE A 15 6.28 8.80 -0.76
C ILE A 15 5.41 7.65 -0.25
N PRO A 16 4.45 7.90 0.63
CA PRO A 16 3.56 6.86 1.16
C PRO A 16 2.92 6.02 0.04
N PHE A 17 2.82 4.72 0.25
CA PHE A 17 2.26 3.73 -0.68
C PHE A 17 3.02 3.56 -2.01
N SER A 18 4.17 4.21 -2.21
CA SER A 18 4.94 4.13 -3.45
C SER A 18 5.97 3.00 -3.48
N ARG A 19 6.04 2.16 -2.46
CA ARG A 19 6.97 1.04 -2.42
C ARG A 19 6.34 -0.22 -2.98
N VAL A 20 6.97 -0.79 -4.01
CA VAL A 20 6.58 -2.07 -4.61
C VAL A 20 7.78 -3.02 -4.57
N VAL A 21 7.56 -4.24 -4.14
CA VAL A 21 8.56 -5.31 -4.15
C VAL A 21 8.17 -6.34 -5.19
N LYS A 22 9.13 -6.78 -5.98
CA LYS A 22 8.97 -7.86 -6.96
C LYS A 22 9.94 -8.98 -6.65
N ASN A 23 9.46 -10.21 -6.71
CA ASN A 23 10.32 -11.38 -6.64
C ASN A 23 11.03 -11.61 -7.97
N ALA A 24 12.10 -12.39 -7.95
CA ALA A 24 12.88 -12.66 -9.16
C ALA A 24 12.04 -13.27 -10.30
N GLY A 25 11.06 -14.12 -9.96
CA GLY A 25 10.16 -14.74 -10.93
C GLY A 25 9.16 -13.77 -11.59
N ASP A 26 8.91 -12.62 -10.97
CA ASP A 26 7.99 -11.60 -11.47
C ASP A 26 8.68 -10.58 -12.39
N ILE A 27 10.00 -10.68 -12.54
CA ILE A 27 10.79 -9.80 -13.39
C ILE A 27 10.81 -10.36 -14.81
N THR A 28 10.29 -9.60 -15.74
CA THR A 28 10.36 -9.96 -17.15
C THR A 28 11.77 -9.71 -17.66
N ILE A 29 12.47 -10.80 -18.00
CA ILE A 29 13.82 -10.74 -18.54
C ILE A 29 13.74 -10.73 -20.06
N ASN A 30 14.42 -9.78 -20.66
CA ASN A 30 14.54 -9.70 -22.08
C ASN A 30 16.02 -9.59 -22.48
N THR A 31 16.54 -10.64 -23.06
CA THR A 31 17.94 -10.74 -23.43
C THR A 31 18.24 -10.42 -24.89
N ALA A 32 17.22 -10.41 -25.73
CA ALA A 32 17.45 -10.40 -27.18
C ALA A 32 17.50 -9.00 -27.79
N SER A 33 16.75 -8.04 -27.28
CA SER A 33 16.69 -6.71 -27.90
C SER A 33 15.96 -5.70 -27.01
N ALA A 34 16.40 -4.43 -27.05
CA ALA A 34 15.67 -3.30 -26.44
C ALA A 34 14.25 -3.11 -27.04
N LEU A 35 13.96 -3.77 -28.12
CA LEU A 35 12.69 -3.73 -28.84
C LEU A 35 11.69 -4.77 -28.36
N ALA A 36 12.15 -5.78 -27.65
CA ALA A 36 11.21 -6.71 -27.07
C ALA A 36 10.36 -5.96 -26.05
N GLN A 37 9.10 -5.91 -26.34
CA GLN A 37 8.13 -4.99 -25.76
C GLN A 37 7.58 -5.45 -24.41
N THR A 38 8.13 -6.52 -23.86
CA THR A 38 7.75 -7.01 -22.54
C THR A 38 8.42 -6.17 -21.46
N GLU A 39 7.61 -5.43 -20.74
CA GLU A 39 8.05 -4.58 -19.63
C GLU A 39 7.77 -5.24 -18.29
N THR A 40 8.61 -5.02 -17.31
CA THR A 40 8.29 -5.34 -15.93
C THR A 40 7.46 -4.19 -15.36
N THR A 41 6.21 -4.46 -15.04
CA THR A 41 5.29 -3.45 -14.49
C THR A 41 5.36 -3.44 -12.98
N PHE A 42 5.63 -2.26 -12.41
CA PHE A 42 5.52 -1.98 -10.98
C PHE A 42 4.22 -1.20 -10.77
N LYS A 43 3.19 -1.88 -10.28
CA LYS A 43 1.90 -1.27 -9.99
C LYS A 43 1.81 -0.99 -8.51
N PHE A 44 1.50 0.25 -8.15
CA PHE A 44 1.16 0.63 -6.78
C PHE A 44 -0.24 0.11 -6.43
N ASP A 45 -0.46 -0.27 -5.18
CA ASP A 45 -1.77 -0.76 -4.72
C ASP A 45 -2.83 0.33 -4.80
N THR A 46 -2.43 1.56 -4.53
CA THR A 46 -3.27 2.75 -4.67
C THR A 46 -2.55 3.79 -5.54
N PRO A 47 -3.28 4.67 -6.24
CA PRO A 47 -2.68 5.82 -6.88
C PRO A 47 -1.94 6.68 -5.86
N ILE A 48 -0.72 7.10 -6.19
CA ILE A 48 0.05 8.02 -5.37
C ILE A 48 -0.10 9.45 -5.90
N TYR A 49 -0.26 10.38 -4.98
CA TYR A 49 -0.31 11.79 -5.32
C TYR A 49 1.09 12.39 -5.37
N LEU A 50 1.40 13.05 -6.46
CA LEU A 50 2.63 13.81 -6.64
C LEU A 50 2.26 15.27 -6.92
N GLU A 51 2.84 16.17 -6.18
CA GLU A 51 2.56 17.61 -6.34
C GLU A 51 3.17 18.15 -7.63
N PRO A 52 2.42 18.95 -8.39
CA PRO A 52 2.94 19.62 -9.58
C PRO A 52 4.10 20.56 -9.23
N GLY A 53 5.16 20.55 -10.03
CA GLY A 53 6.30 21.44 -9.85
C GLY A 53 7.32 20.97 -8.80
N ILE A 54 7.08 19.84 -8.15
CA ILE A 54 8.05 19.23 -7.24
C ILE A 54 8.79 18.09 -7.96
N GLU A 55 10.10 18.02 -7.73
CA GLU A 55 10.92 16.94 -8.28
C GLU A 55 10.84 15.69 -7.42
N TYR A 56 10.69 14.55 -8.08
CA TYR A 56 10.67 13.23 -7.46
C TYR A 56 11.62 12.30 -8.18
N ALA A 57 12.14 11.32 -7.48
CA ALA A 57 12.98 10.28 -8.06
C ALA A 57 12.31 8.90 -7.98
N ILE A 58 12.38 8.16 -9.08
CA ILE A 58 12.03 6.74 -9.10
C ILE A 58 13.29 5.95 -8.73
N VAL A 59 13.27 5.28 -7.61
CA VAL A 59 14.39 4.50 -7.09
C VAL A 59 14.15 3.01 -7.30
N LEU A 60 15.05 2.38 -8.04
CA LEU A 60 15.12 0.94 -8.23
C LEU A 60 16.26 0.38 -7.38
N VAL A 61 15.96 -0.55 -6.50
CA VAL A 61 16.94 -1.22 -5.64
C VAL A 61 16.91 -2.71 -5.92
N SER A 62 18.04 -3.32 -6.02
CA SER A 62 18.20 -4.77 -6.15
C SER A 62 19.32 -5.28 -5.25
N ASN A 63 19.10 -6.44 -4.66
CA ASN A 63 20.14 -7.18 -3.93
C ASN A 63 21.04 -8.04 -4.85
N SER A 64 20.85 -7.96 -6.16
CA SER A 64 21.60 -8.72 -7.15
C SER A 64 22.25 -7.80 -8.20
N ALA A 65 23.52 -7.96 -8.43
CA ALA A 65 24.27 -7.26 -9.49
C ALA A 65 23.96 -7.78 -10.91
N ARG A 66 23.11 -8.81 -11.04
CA ARG A 66 22.79 -9.42 -12.35
C ARG A 66 21.70 -8.69 -13.10
N TYR A 67 20.85 -7.91 -12.43
CA TYR A 67 19.81 -7.12 -13.08
C TYR A 67 20.41 -5.95 -13.85
N ARG A 68 19.88 -5.74 -15.03
CA ARG A 68 20.26 -4.64 -15.93
C ARG A 68 18.99 -3.93 -16.38
N VAL A 69 19.15 -2.64 -16.64
CA VAL A 69 18.08 -1.78 -17.17
C VAL A 69 18.49 -1.22 -18.51
N TRP A 70 17.53 -0.98 -19.36
CA TRP A 70 17.76 -0.33 -20.64
C TRP A 70 17.88 1.17 -20.44
N TYR A 71 18.85 1.76 -21.11
CA TYR A 71 19.05 3.21 -21.13
C TYR A 71 19.30 3.70 -22.56
N ALA A 72 19.10 4.99 -22.80
CA ALA A 72 19.47 5.70 -24.00
C ALA A 72 20.67 6.61 -23.70
N GLU A 73 21.52 6.80 -24.70
CA GLU A 73 22.71 7.67 -24.63
C GLU A 73 22.79 8.51 -25.91
N PRO A 74 22.82 9.83 -25.84
CA PRO A 74 23.00 10.69 -27.00
C PRO A 74 24.28 10.33 -27.78
N GLY A 75 24.18 10.35 -29.09
CA GLY A 75 25.27 9.94 -29.97
C GLY A 75 25.35 8.44 -30.28
N GLN A 76 24.50 7.62 -29.63
CA GLN A 76 24.34 6.20 -29.96
C GLN A 76 23.18 6.00 -30.93
N LEU A 77 23.26 4.93 -31.73
CA LEU A 77 22.14 4.54 -32.57
C LEU A 77 21.02 3.91 -31.71
N ASN A 78 19.79 4.29 -31.99
CA ASN A 78 18.64 3.64 -31.38
C ASN A 78 18.54 2.17 -31.81
N LYS A 79 17.95 1.34 -30.99
CA LYS A 79 17.67 -0.06 -31.33
C LYS A 79 16.32 -0.12 -32.04
N VAL A 80 16.33 -0.51 -33.30
CA VAL A 80 15.14 -0.61 -34.17
C VAL A 80 14.97 -2.05 -34.69
N PRO A 81 13.76 -2.45 -35.10
CA PRO A 81 13.52 -3.75 -35.73
C PRO A 81 14.39 -3.96 -36.95
N ALA A 82 14.70 -5.21 -37.26
CA ALA A 82 15.38 -5.55 -38.51
C ALA A 82 14.58 -5.01 -39.71
N GLY A 83 15.27 -4.38 -40.66
CA GLY A 83 14.64 -3.75 -41.82
C GLY A 83 14.22 -2.28 -41.64
N THR A 84 14.43 -1.72 -40.47
CA THR A 84 14.23 -0.29 -40.19
C THR A 84 15.57 0.40 -40.05
N ASN A 85 15.72 1.62 -40.53
CA ASN A 85 16.95 2.39 -40.37
C ASN A 85 17.09 2.85 -38.93
N ALA A 86 18.23 2.55 -38.33
CA ALA A 86 18.56 3.07 -37.02
C ALA A 86 18.92 4.56 -37.11
N GLU A 87 18.40 5.35 -36.19
CA GLU A 87 18.65 6.78 -36.10
C GLU A 87 19.54 7.09 -34.91
N MET A 88 20.33 8.14 -35.03
CA MET A 88 21.16 8.61 -33.93
C MET A 88 20.28 9.31 -32.88
N ILE A 89 20.47 8.97 -31.62
CA ILE A 89 19.82 9.63 -30.50
C ILE A 89 20.47 11.01 -30.35
N THR A 90 19.75 12.06 -30.70
CA THR A 90 20.25 13.45 -30.68
C THR A 90 19.67 14.29 -29.55
N LYS A 91 18.63 13.80 -28.88
CA LYS A 91 17.93 14.54 -27.84
C LYS A 91 17.73 13.66 -26.61
N ASN A 92 17.93 14.26 -25.47
CA ASN A 92 17.42 13.75 -24.22
C ASN A 92 15.94 14.13 -24.10
N VAL A 93 15.04 13.15 -24.04
CA VAL A 93 13.60 13.39 -24.06
C VAL A 93 13.09 13.77 -22.68
N ASN A 94 13.79 13.37 -21.63
CA ASN A 94 13.42 13.61 -20.25
C ASN A 94 14.32 14.69 -19.66
N LEU A 95 13.73 15.62 -18.91
CA LEU A 95 14.46 16.67 -18.19
C LEU A 95 15.14 16.16 -16.90
N GLY A 96 15.04 14.85 -16.62
CA GLY A 96 15.65 14.22 -15.46
C GLY A 96 17.10 13.83 -15.66
N VAL A 97 17.74 13.36 -14.60
CA VAL A 97 19.12 12.86 -14.58
C VAL A 97 19.10 11.41 -14.08
N LEU A 98 19.85 10.54 -14.76
CA LEU A 98 20.09 9.20 -14.25
C LEU A 98 21.12 9.28 -13.11
N LEU A 99 20.71 8.81 -11.94
CA LEU A 99 21.55 8.75 -10.76
C LEU A 99 21.89 7.28 -10.45
N LYS A 100 23.15 7.00 -10.20
CA LYS A 100 23.65 5.67 -9.85
C LYS A 100 24.09 5.65 -8.40
N SER A 101 23.75 4.57 -7.71
CA SER A 101 24.18 4.34 -6.33
C SER A 101 24.52 2.88 -6.10
N GLN A 102 25.49 2.61 -5.25
CA GLN A 102 25.83 1.26 -4.78
C GLN A 102 25.20 0.95 -3.42
N ASN A 103 24.85 1.98 -2.67
CA ASN A 103 24.38 1.87 -1.28
C ASN A 103 22.99 2.49 -1.06
N ALA A 104 22.31 2.93 -2.14
CA ALA A 104 21.03 3.63 -2.10
C ALA A 104 21.02 4.92 -1.23
N SER A 105 22.19 5.45 -0.89
CA SER A 105 22.35 6.64 -0.06
C SER A 105 23.23 7.69 -0.73
N THR A 106 24.28 7.27 -1.40
CA THR A 106 25.18 8.17 -2.14
C THR A 106 24.93 8.02 -3.63
N TRP A 107 24.64 9.13 -4.30
CA TRP A 107 24.23 9.15 -5.69
C TRP A 107 25.25 9.86 -6.57
N THR A 108 25.58 9.25 -7.71
CA THR A 108 26.44 9.83 -8.73
C THR A 108 25.61 10.10 -9.99
N PRO A 109 25.50 11.35 -10.44
CA PRO A 109 24.76 11.69 -11.64
C PRO A 109 25.48 11.21 -12.90
N ASP A 110 24.71 10.74 -13.87
CA ASP A 110 25.17 10.41 -15.23
C ASP A 110 24.28 11.16 -16.22
N GLN A 111 24.75 12.34 -16.63
CA GLN A 111 23.97 13.25 -17.47
C GLN A 111 23.86 12.78 -18.93
N ASN A 112 24.65 11.79 -19.33
CA ASN A 112 24.65 11.28 -20.69
C ASN A 112 23.77 10.07 -20.89
N LYS A 113 23.05 9.62 -19.86
CA LYS A 113 22.22 8.41 -19.91
C LYS A 113 20.86 8.63 -19.31
N ASP A 114 19.85 8.14 -20.01
CA ASP A 114 18.48 8.14 -19.54
C ASP A 114 17.93 6.73 -19.41
N LEU A 115 17.27 6.45 -18.30
CA LEU A 115 16.61 5.19 -18.07
C LEU A 115 15.38 5.04 -18.99
N LYS A 116 15.25 3.89 -19.61
CA LYS A 116 14.04 3.55 -20.38
C LYS A 116 12.92 3.12 -19.43
N PHE A 117 11.86 3.92 -19.34
CA PHE A 117 10.68 3.59 -18.54
C PHE A 117 9.40 4.13 -19.17
N LYS A 118 8.27 3.68 -18.66
CA LYS A 118 6.94 4.23 -18.95
C LYS A 118 6.27 4.57 -17.64
N LEU A 119 5.84 5.81 -17.51
CA LEU A 119 5.03 6.24 -16.38
C LEU A 119 3.57 6.26 -16.79
N LYS A 120 2.73 5.59 -16.01
CA LYS A 120 1.27 5.60 -16.18
C LYS A 120 0.65 6.37 -15.03
N ARG A 121 -0.21 7.31 -15.33
CA ARG A 121 -1.01 8.02 -14.34
C ARG A 121 -2.35 7.34 -14.15
N ALA A 122 -2.96 7.52 -12.99
CA ALA A 122 -4.34 7.14 -12.79
C ALA A 122 -5.26 7.99 -13.68
N ASP A 123 -6.21 7.33 -14.30
CA ASP A 123 -7.31 7.98 -15.02
C ASP A 123 -8.57 7.72 -14.20
N PHE A 124 -9.06 8.80 -13.58
CA PHE A 124 -10.23 8.71 -12.72
C PHE A 124 -11.48 8.86 -13.56
N ASN A 125 -12.40 7.92 -13.41
CA ASN A 125 -13.71 8.05 -14.01
C ASN A 125 -14.46 9.21 -13.34
N THR A 126 -14.80 10.21 -14.12
CA THR A 126 -15.51 11.42 -13.64
C THR A 126 -17.03 11.25 -13.64
N THR A 127 -17.57 10.10 -14.03
CA THR A 127 -18.99 9.82 -13.85
C THR A 127 -19.30 9.76 -12.36
N SER A 128 -20.47 10.29 -11.99
CA SER A 128 -20.92 10.30 -10.59
C SER A 128 -20.83 8.88 -10.01
N THR A 129 -20.12 8.74 -8.91
CA THR A 129 -20.06 7.53 -8.11
C THR A 129 -20.50 7.86 -6.70
N THR A 130 -21.15 6.91 -6.04
CA THR A 130 -21.47 7.04 -4.64
C THR A 130 -20.32 6.49 -3.83
N ALA A 131 -19.61 7.34 -3.10
CA ALA A 131 -18.66 6.88 -2.09
C ALA A 131 -19.42 6.62 -0.80
N VAL A 132 -19.45 5.36 -0.37
CA VAL A 132 -19.98 4.99 0.94
C VAL A 132 -18.81 5.02 1.93
N PHE A 133 -18.83 5.99 2.82
CA PHE A 133 -17.92 6.03 3.96
C PHE A 133 -18.58 5.27 5.10
N SER A 134 -18.15 4.04 5.34
CA SER A 134 -18.49 3.33 6.57
C SER A 134 -17.61 3.89 7.68
N GLY A 135 -18.12 4.89 8.39
CA GLY A 135 -17.47 5.33 9.62
C GLY A 135 -17.58 4.22 10.68
N LEU A 136 -16.50 3.99 11.42
CA LEU A 136 -16.54 3.17 12.65
C LEU A 136 -17.22 3.92 13.81
N CYS A 137 -17.97 4.97 13.54
CA CYS A 137 -18.81 5.59 14.55
C CYS A 137 -20.00 4.66 14.79
N PRO A 138 -20.13 4.09 15.97
CA PRO A 138 -21.26 3.26 16.30
C PRO A 138 -22.55 4.05 16.09
N GLN A 139 -23.47 3.45 15.39
CA GLN A 139 -24.82 3.98 15.26
C GLN A 139 -25.47 3.98 16.64
N ARG A 140 -26.36 4.94 16.87
CA ARG A 140 -27.15 4.92 18.10
C ARG A 140 -27.89 3.58 18.20
N GLY A 141 -27.76 2.92 19.35
CA GLY A 141 -28.35 1.59 19.55
C GLY A 141 -27.49 0.41 19.06
N GLU A 142 -26.23 0.63 18.79
CA GLU A 142 -25.25 -0.43 18.49
C GLU A 142 -24.31 -0.64 19.69
N VAL A 143 -23.86 -1.88 19.88
CA VAL A 143 -22.81 -2.21 20.85
C VAL A 143 -21.46 -1.94 20.20
N SER A 144 -20.77 -0.91 20.62
CA SER A 144 -19.48 -0.50 20.01
C SER A 144 -18.27 -1.13 20.69
N TYR A 145 -18.34 -1.30 21.98
CA TYR A 145 -17.28 -1.94 22.78
C TYR A 145 -17.90 -2.52 24.05
N ILE A 146 -17.18 -3.43 24.66
CA ILE A 146 -17.52 -4.02 25.96
C ILE A 146 -16.34 -3.74 26.87
N ASP A 147 -16.60 -3.00 27.95
CA ASP A 147 -15.62 -2.76 28.98
C ASP A 147 -15.63 -3.90 30.00
N LEU A 148 -14.47 -4.28 30.47
CA LEU A 148 -14.30 -5.42 31.35
C LEU A 148 -13.90 -4.95 32.76
N ASP A 149 -14.88 -4.79 33.61
CA ASP A 149 -14.66 -4.36 35.00
C ASP A 149 -13.91 -5.40 35.84
N SER A 150 -14.19 -6.67 35.58
CA SER A 150 -13.56 -7.77 36.30
C SER A 150 -13.25 -8.94 35.35
N PRO A 151 -11.98 -9.26 35.14
CA PRO A 151 -11.57 -10.27 34.17
C PRO A 151 -11.90 -11.71 34.56
N GLY A 152 -12.41 -11.94 35.77
CA GLY A 152 -12.67 -13.29 36.27
C GLY A 152 -11.42 -14.17 36.34
N GLY A 153 -11.61 -15.47 36.32
CA GLY A 153 -10.48 -16.43 36.35
C GLY A 153 -10.96 -17.88 36.18
N GLY A 154 -10.00 -18.75 35.91
CA GLY A 154 -10.28 -20.19 35.76
C GLY A 154 -10.63 -20.62 34.35
N TYR A 155 -10.52 -19.78 33.33
CA TYR A 155 -10.79 -20.11 31.94
C TYR A 155 -9.61 -20.86 31.26
N LEU A 156 -9.14 -21.91 31.93
CA LEU A 156 -7.94 -22.65 31.50
C LEU A 156 -8.19 -23.60 30.30
N THR A 157 -9.45 -23.97 30.08
CA THR A 157 -9.85 -24.95 29.01
C THR A 157 -10.35 -24.30 27.74
N GLY A 158 -10.52 -23.00 27.71
CA GLY A 158 -10.97 -22.24 26.55
C GLY A 158 -11.63 -20.90 26.92
N ALA A 159 -11.80 -20.06 25.91
CA ALA A 159 -12.49 -18.79 26.07
C ALA A 159 -13.99 -19.03 26.36
N PRO A 160 -14.60 -18.30 27.29
CA PRO A 160 -16.03 -18.39 27.55
C PRO A 160 -16.83 -17.83 26.39
N THR A 161 -18.10 -18.27 26.30
CA THR A 161 -19.06 -17.71 25.36
C THR A 161 -19.58 -16.39 25.89
N ILE A 162 -19.52 -15.34 25.09
CA ILE A 162 -20.09 -14.04 25.42
C ILE A 162 -21.51 -13.97 24.87
N THR A 163 -22.47 -13.68 25.72
CA THR A 163 -23.85 -13.45 25.33
C THR A 163 -24.25 -12.02 25.65
N VAL A 164 -24.71 -11.30 24.63
CA VAL A 164 -25.24 -9.94 24.77
C VAL A 164 -26.77 -10.08 24.87
N VAL A 165 -27.32 -9.78 26.05
CA VAL A 165 -28.75 -9.87 26.32
C VAL A 165 -29.29 -8.47 26.42
N ASP A 166 -30.31 -8.18 25.63
CA ASP A 166 -31.10 -6.97 25.76
C ASP A 166 -32.49 -7.27 26.27
N GLY A 167 -32.88 -6.59 27.31
CA GLY A 167 -34.27 -6.67 27.86
C GLY A 167 -35.31 -5.89 27.07
N THR A 168 -34.92 -5.19 26.01
CA THR A 168 -35.75 -4.16 25.36
C THR A 168 -35.86 -4.25 23.84
N GLY A 169 -35.24 -5.26 23.20
CA GLY A 169 -35.46 -5.56 21.79
C GLY A 169 -34.22 -5.42 20.89
N GLY A 170 -33.06 -5.12 21.45
CA GLY A 170 -31.79 -5.14 20.70
C GLY A 170 -31.39 -6.56 20.29
N THR A 171 -30.87 -6.72 19.09
CA THR A 171 -30.50 -8.02 18.52
C THR A 171 -29.24 -7.96 17.70
N GLY A 172 -28.59 -9.12 17.54
CA GLY A 172 -27.53 -9.34 16.58
C GLY A 172 -26.13 -8.91 17.01
N ALA A 173 -25.95 -8.37 18.22
CA ALA A 173 -24.60 -8.14 18.73
C ALA A 173 -23.95 -9.48 19.12
N THR A 174 -22.71 -9.66 18.69
CA THR A 174 -21.88 -10.81 19.04
C THR A 174 -20.52 -10.36 19.47
N ALA A 175 -19.94 -11.06 20.44
CA ALA A 175 -18.62 -10.74 20.96
C ALA A 175 -17.81 -12.02 21.23
N LYS A 176 -16.51 -11.85 21.32
CA LYS A 176 -15.55 -12.93 21.60
C LYS A 176 -14.61 -12.51 22.73
N ALA A 177 -14.45 -13.38 23.71
CA ALA A 177 -13.46 -13.20 24.76
C ALA A 177 -12.10 -13.76 24.32
N TYR A 178 -11.05 -13.08 24.71
CA TYR A 178 -9.66 -13.56 24.62
C TYR A 178 -9.13 -13.79 26.02
N VAL A 179 -8.62 -15.01 26.23
CA VAL A 179 -8.09 -15.41 27.54
C VAL A 179 -6.58 -15.26 27.53
N GLY A 180 -6.09 -14.48 28.46
CA GLY A 180 -4.67 -14.24 28.69
C GLY A 180 -4.01 -15.34 29.53
N LYS A 181 -2.76 -15.10 29.87
CA LYS A 181 -1.99 -16.01 30.74
C LYS A 181 -2.64 -16.06 32.13
N GLY A 182 -2.78 -17.29 32.64
CA GLY A 182 -3.40 -17.52 33.97
C GLY A 182 -4.91 -17.78 33.91
N GLY A 183 -5.51 -17.87 32.73
CA GLY A 183 -6.93 -18.17 32.60
C GLY A 183 -7.85 -17.02 33.00
N VAL A 184 -7.44 -15.79 32.79
CA VAL A 184 -8.21 -14.58 32.97
C VAL A 184 -8.60 -14.00 31.61
N ILE A 185 -9.74 -13.32 31.50
CA ILE A 185 -10.11 -12.64 30.26
C ILE A 185 -9.26 -11.38 30.13
N ASP A 186 -8.56 -11.26 29.03
CA ASP A 186 -7.69 -10.12 28.73
C ASP A 186 -8.45 -9.01 28.00
N THR A 187 -9.29 -9.39 27.04
CA THR A 187 -10.11 -8.45 26.29
C THR A 187 -11.35 -9.13 25.70
N ILE A 188 -12.37 -8.35 25.42
CA ILE A 188 -13.56 -8.77 24.70
C ILE A 188 -13.69 -7.95 23.42
N GLU A 189 -13.71 -8.62 22.29
CA GLU A 189 -13.88 -8.02 20.97
C GLU A 189 -15.32 -8.12 20.52
N VAL A 190 -15.92 -7.02 20.11
CA VAL A 190 -17.23 -6.99 19.47
C VAL A 190 -17.06 -7.40 18.00
N LEU A 191 -17.66 -8.50 17.59
CA LEU A 191 -17.58 -9.01 16.22
C LEU A 191 -18.67 -8.42 15.33
N THR A 192 -19.88 -8.26 15.87
CA THR A 192 -21.00 -7.58 15.21
C THR A 192 -21.66 -6.65 16.21
N ASN A 193 -21.97 -5.46 15.77
CA ASN A 193 -22.50 -4.42 16.65
C ASN A 193 -23.99 -4.61 17.00
N GLY A 194 -24.72 -5.35 16.17
CA GLY A 194 -26.16 -5.48 16.33
C GLY A 194 -26.92 -4.17 16.11
N SER A 195 -28.14 -4.10 16.55
CA SER A 195 -29.00 -2.90 16.49
C SER A 195 -30.10 -2.92 17.49
N GLY A 196 -30.71 -1.77 17.78
CA GLY A 196 -31.87 -1.67 18.64
C GLY A 196 -31.61 -1.67 20.15
N TYR A 197 -30.33 -1.48 20.56
CA TYR A 197 -29.92 -1.39 21.96
C TYR A 197 -30.09 0.03 22.56
N ASP A 198 -30.86 0.88 21.89
CA ASP A 198 -31.11 2.27 22.30
C ASP A 198 -32.46 2.49 22.96
N SER A 199 -32.82 1.61 23.86
CA SER A 199 -34.09 1.72 24.57
C SER A 199 -34.38 3.12 25.11
N PRO A 200 -35.63 3.60 25.02
CA PRO A 200 -36.05 4.88 25.57
C PRO A 200 -36.04 4.87 27.11
N GLY A 201 -34.96 4.78 27.73
CA GLY A 201 -34.75 4.69 29.17
C GLY A 201 -33.30 4.53 29.56
N GLY A 202 -32.42 4.38 28.57
CA GLY A 202 -30.98 4.26 28.78
C GLY A 202 -30.55 2.95 29.47
N ILE A 203 -31.34 1.90 29.34
CA ILE A 203 -30.99 0.58 29.88
C ILE A 203 -29.96 -0.03 28.94
N MET A 204 -28.73 -0.18 29.43
CA MET A 204 -27.67 -0.85 28.69
C MET A 204 -27.89 -2.35 28.60
N PRO A 205 -27.48 -3.01 27.51
CA PRO A 205 -27.52 -4.45 27.41
C PRO A 205 -26.69 -5.12 28.50
N THR A 206 -27.12 -6.25 28.96
CA THR A 206 -26.38 -7.04 29.95
C THR A 206 -25.47 -8.02 29.21
N ILE A 207 -24.22 -8.07 29.63
CA ILE A 207 -23.25 -9.01 29.12
C ILE A 207 -23.14 -10.17 30.10
N THR A 208 -23.31 -11.37 29.60
CA THR A 208 -23.14 -12.61 30.38
C THR A 208 -21.96 -13.38 29.79
N ILE A 209 -21.08 -13.82 30.67
CA ILE A 209 -19.84 -14.56 30.37
C ILE A 209 -19.97 -15.97 30.92
#